data_b7dcaf5511fac7fb2bfd246e6bff8c3d
#
_entry.id   b7dcaf5511fac7fb2bfd246e6bff8c3d
#
_cell.length_a   1.000
_cell.length_b   1.000
_cell.length_c   1.000
_cell.angle_alpha   90.00
_cell.angle_beta   90.00
_cell.angle_gamma   90.00
#
_symmetry.space_group_name_H-M   'P 1'
#
loop_
_entity.id
_entity.type
_entity.pdbx_description
1 polymer ?
#
loop_
_entity_poly.entity_id
_entity_poly.type
_entity_poly.pdbx_seq_one_letter_code
_entity_poly.pdbx_strand_id
1 'polypeptide(L)'
;MKLLVIGAGMMGSSAAYDMARCARVDAVTLADTDTKRAEDAASRINKMVPGKKVKATGIDASSRRDAVKKMRGHDGTLSAVPYFYNLGLAEAAIDAQNHFADLGGNNTVVRQEIALDKLAAKKGVGLAPDCGLSPVWRRCWAVN
;
A
#
# COMPACT_ATOMS: atom_id res chain seq x y z
N MET A 1 -13.83 -3.91 -4.74
CA MET A 1 -12.36 -3.74 -4.88
C MET A 1 -11.64 -4.64 -3.90
N LYS A 2 -10.50 -5.20 -4.32
CA LYS A 2 -9.56 -5.96 -3.47
C LYS A 2 -8.30 -5.12 -3.26
N LEU A 3 -7.93 -4.85 -2.03
CA LEU A 3 -6.79 -4.00 -1.70
C LEU A 3 -5.72 -4.78 -0.95
N LEU A 4 -4.46 -4.41 -1.19
CA LEU A 4 -3.30 -4.92 -0.47
C LEU A 4 -2.71 -3.79 0.39
N VAL A 5 -2.42 -4.08 1.64
CA VAL A 5 -1.64 -3.19 2.53
C VAL A 5 -0.35 -3.91 2.89
N ILE A 6 0.79 -3.32 2.58
CA ILE A 6 2.12 -3.84 2.92
C ILE A 6 2.63 -3.12 4.16
N GLY A 7 2.88 -3.86 5.23
CA GLY A 7 3.23 -3.40 6.56
C GLY A 7 2.05 -3.48 7.52
N ALA A 8 2.13 -4.38 8.51
CA ALA A 8 1.12 -4.57 9.56
C ALA A 8 1.45 -3.81 10.85
N GLY A 9 2.26 -2.75 10.75
CA GLY A 9 2.51 -1.82 11.84
C GLY A 9 1.28 -0.96 12.16
N MET A 10 1.46 0.05 13.01
CA MET A 10 0.36 0.93 13.44
C MET A 10 -0.37 1.58 12.26
N MET A 11 0.37 2.19 11.32
CA MET A 11 -0.23 2.88 10.17
C MET A 11 -0.92 1.92 9.21
N GLY A 12 -0.25 0.80 8.83
CA GLY A 12 -0.85 -0.17 7.92
C GLY A 12 -2.08 -0.86 8.51
N SER A 13 -2.06 -1.20 9.79
CA SER A 13 -3.24 -1.77 10.47
C SER A 13 -4.41 -0.78 10.51
N SER A 14 -4.14 0.51 10.76
CA SER A 14 -5.16 1.56 10.75
C SER A 14 -5.74 1.77 9.35
N ALA A 15 -4.90 1.80 8.32
CA ALA A 15 -5.34 1.89 6.95
C ALA A 15 -6.18 0.66 6.53
N ALA A 16 -5.74 -0.54 6.88
CA ALA A 16 -6.48 -1.77 6.59
C ALA A 16 -7.86 -1.79 7.29
N TYR A 17 -7.94 -1.27 8.51
CA TYR A 17 -9.20 -1.10 9.24
C TYR A 17 -10.15 -0.15 8.50
N ASP A 18 -9.67 1.03 8.11
CA ASP A 18 -10.50 2.01 7.43
C ASP A 18 -10.96 1.51 6.04
N MET A 19 -10.07 0.91 5.27
CA MET A 19 -10.41 0.26 3.99
C MET A 19 -11.46 -0.83 4.16
N ALA A 20 -11.37 -1.67 5.19
CA ALA A 20 -12.32 -2.75 5.44
C ALA A 20 -13.73 -2.25 5.80
N ARG A 21 -13.86 -1.04 6.35
CA ARG A 21 -15.16 -0.40 6.62
C ARG A 21 -15.84 0.12 5.36
N CYS A 22 -15.09 0.39 4.31
CA CYS A 22 -15.65 0.93 3.08
C CYS A 22 -16.54 -0.13 2.38
N ALA A 23 -17.77 0.27 2.01
CA ALA A 23 -18.72 -0.61 1.35
C ALA A 23 -18.24 -1.06 -0.05
N ARG A 24 -17.40 -0.25 -0.73
CA ARG A 24 -16.83 -0.55 -2.04
C ARG A 24 -15.64 -1.53 -2.00
N VAL A 25 -15.15 -1.86 -0.81
CA VAL A 25 -14.02 -2.79 -0.62
C VAL A 25 -14.57 -4.16 -0.23
N ASP A 26 -14.28 -5.15 -1.05
CA ASP A 26 -14.71 -6.54 -0.86
C ASP A 26 -13.73 -7.31 0.03
N ALA A 27 -12.43 -7.04 -0.12
CA ALA A 27 -11.37 -7.70 0.65
C ALA A 27 -10.15 -6.78 0.81
N VAL A 28 -9.49 -6.91 1.94
CA VAL A 28 -8.18 -6.31 2.24
C VAL A 28 -7.21 -7.43 2.59
N THR A 29 -6.07 -7.48 1.92
CA THR A 29 -4.95 -8.34 2.31
C THR A 29 -3.94 -7.50 3.08
N LEU A 30 -3.67 -7.86 4.33
CA LEU A 30 -2.64 -7.22 5.15
C LEU A 30 -1.40 -8.10 5.13
N ALA A 31 -0.30 -7.57 4.61
CA ALA A 31 0.95 -8.29 4.41
C ALA A 31 2.09 -7.71 5.26
N ASP A 32 2.89 -8.57 5.88
CA ASP A 32 4.08 -8.17 6.66
C ASP A 32 5.16 -9.25 6.54
N THR A 33 6.42 -8.90 6.77
CA THR A 33 7.50 -9.88 6.91
C THR A 33 7.27 -10.79 8.13
N ASP A 34 6.70 -10.22 9.19
CA ASP A 34 6.19 -10.95 10.34
C ASP A 34 4.72 -11.34 10.09
N THR A 35 4.52 -12.54 9.55
CA THR A 35 3.20 -13.08 9.23
C THR A 35 2.29 -13.11 10.47
N LYS A 36 2.84 -13.43 11.65
CA LYS A 36 2.07 -13.46 12.89
C LYS A 36 1.53 -12.07 13.26
N ARG A 37 2.34 -11.01 13.08
CA ARG A 37 1.88 -9.63 13.28
C ARG A 37 0.72 -9.29 12.35
N ALA A 38 0.80 -9.70 11.09
CA ALA A 38 -0.28 -9.49 10.13
C ALA A 38 -1.55 -10.27 10.52
N GLU A 39 -1.43 -11.52 10.98
CA GLU A 39 -2.55 -12.35 11.44
C GLU A 39 -3.23 -11.76 12.67
N ASP A 40 -2.46 -11.34 13.66
CA ASP A 40 -2.97 -10.72 14.89
C ASP A 40 -3.71 -9.41 14.56
N ALA A 41 -3.15 -8.58 13.67
CA ALA A 41 -3.79 -7.35 13.23
C ALA A 41 -5.08 -7.63 12.44
N ALA A 42 -5.07 -8.54 11.49
CA ALA A 42 -6.24 -8.94 10.71
C ALA A 42 -7.35 -9.50 11.61
N SER A 43 -6.99 -10.32 12.61
CA SER A 43 -7.95 -10.85 13.60
C SER A 43 -8.61 -9.74 14.41
N ARG A 44 -7.82 -8.77 14.90
CA ARG A 44 -8.37 -7.60 15.62
C ARG A 44 -9.31 -6.80 14.75
N ILE A 45 -8.91 -6.49 13.52
CA ILE A 45 -9.73 -5.70 12.59
C ILE A 45 -11.04 -6.42 12.29
N ASN A 46 -11.00 -7.72 12.01
CA ASN A 46 -12.19 -8.52 11.70
C ASN A 46 -13.19 -8.67 12.86
N LYS A 47 -12.75 -8.37 14.10
CA LYS A 47 -13.67 -8.26 15.26
C LYS A 47 -14.40 -6.91 15.30
N MET A 48 -13.84 -5.89 14.67
CA MET A 48 -14.34 -4.51 14.70
C MET A 48 -15.17 -4.15 13.46
N VAL A 49 -14.99 -4.87 12.35
CA VAL A 49 -15.67 -4.60 11.09
C VAL A 49 -16.59 -5.77 10.68
N PRO A 50 -17.73 -5.52 10.05
CA PRO A 50 -18.59 -6.57 9.55
C PRO A 50 -17.95 -7.29 8.33
N GLY A 51 -18.27 -8.58 8.17
CA GLY A 51 -17.95 -9.34 6.96
C GLY A 51 -16.58 -9.98 6.90
N LYS A 52 -15.74 -9.84 7.95
CA LYS A 52 -14.41 -10.49 8.03
C LYS A 52 -13.56 -10.31 6.76
N LYS A 53 -13.47 -9.08 6.26
CA LYS A 53 -12.88 -8.76 4.97
C LYS A 53 -11.34 -8.79 4.94
N VAL A 54 -10.68 -8.83 6.11
CA VAL A 54 -9.22 -8.72 6.20
C VAL A 54 -8.58 -10.10 6.29
N LYS A 55 -7.64 -10.37 5.38
CA LYS A 55 -6.81 -11.59 5.37
C LYS A 55 -5.36 -11.20 5.61
N ALA A 56 -4.58 -12.09 6.23
CA ALA A 56 -3.16 -11.90 6.46
C ALA A 56 -2.31 -12.73 5.50
N THR A 57 -1.12 -12.25 5.17
CA THR A 57 -0.11 -13.00 4.42
C THR A 57 1.30 -12.50 4.75
N GLY A 58 2.31 -13.35 4.56
CA GLY A 58 3.71 -12.94 4.58
C GLY A 58 4.11 -12.26 3.27
N ILE A 59 5.06 -11.31 3.34
CA ILE A 59 5.69 -10.67 2.18
C ILE A 59 7.14 -10.30 2.51
N ASP A 60 8.03 -10.50 1.55
CA ASP A 60 9.35 -9.86 1.55
C ASP A 60 9.31 -8.60 0.68
N ALA A 61 9.20 -7.43 1.33
CA ALA A 61 9.13 -6.14 0.65
C ALA A 61 10.44 -5.78 -0.09
N SER A 62 11.56 -6.44 0.20
CA SER A 62 12.83 -6.27 -0.53
C SER A 62 12.87 -7.10 -1.81
N SER A 63 12.02 -8.10 -1.95
CA SER A 63 11.93 -8.97 -3.11
C SER A 63 10.91 -8.46 -4.12
N ARG A 64 11.37 -7.84 -5.22
CA ARG A 64 10.50 -7.41 -6.32
C ARG A 64 9.59 -8.54 -6.83
N ARG A 65 10.15 -9.76 -6.95
CA ARG A 65 9.40 -10.93 -7.41
C ARG A 65 8.25 -11.29 -6.46
N ASP A 66 8.49 -11.25 -5.14
CA ASP A 66 7.44 -11.55 -4.16
C ASP A 66 6.40 -10.43 -4.12
N ALA A 67 6.83 -9.17 -4.17
CA ALA A 67 5.94 -8.01 -4.24
C ALA A 67 5.00 -8.10 -5.46
N VAL A 68 5.54 -8.35 -6.67
CA VAL A 68 4.73 -8.52 -7.89
C VAL A 68 3.71 -9.65 -7.73
N LYS A 69 4.14 -10.80 -7.17
CA LYS A 69 3.26 -11.95 -6.94
C LYS A 69 2.11 -11.60 -6.01
N LYS A 70 2.38 -10.86 -4.93
CA LYS A 70 1.38 -10.47 -3.93
C LYS A 70 0.44 -9.37 -4.44
N MET A 71 0.93 -8.44 -5.26
CA MET A 71 0.13 -7.36 -5.83
C MET A 71 -0.86 -7.86 -6.90
N ARG A 72 -0.50 -8.92 -7.64
CA ARG A 72 -1.40 -9.49 -8.65
C ARG A 72 -2.73 -9.94 -8.06
N GLY A 73 -3.81 -9.56 -8.74
CA GLY A 73 -5.18 -9.88 -8.32
C GLY A 73 -5.77 -8.94 -7.26
N HIS A 74 -5.03 -7.87 -6.91
CA HIS A 74 -5.56 -6.72 -6.17
C HIS A 74 -5.71 -5.53 -7.10
N ASP A 75 -6.66 -4.66 -6.80
CA ASP A 75 -6.92 -3.43 -7.58
C ASP A 75 -5.93 -2.31 -7.20
N GLY A 76 -5.47 -2.31 -5.97
CA GLY A 76 -4.52 -1.32 -5.48
C GLY A 76 -3.75 -1.78 -4.24
N THR A 77 -2.57 -1.20 -4.06
CA THR A 77 -1.66 -1.48 -2.94
C THR A 77 -1.32 -0.19 -2.20
N LEU A 78 -1.37 -0.23 -0.88
CA LEU A 78 -0.80 0.79 0.00
C LEU A 78 0.47 0.25 0.64
N SER A 79 1.58 0.99 0.49
CA SER A 79 2.83 0.74 1.23
C SER A 79 2.83 1.52 2.54
N ALA A 80 2.93 0.80 3.66
CA ALA A 80 3.09 1.34 5.01
C ALA A 80 4.37 0.80 5.67
N VAL A 81 5.40 0.55 4.86
CA VAL A 81 6.74 0.11 5.27
C VAL A 81 7.73 1.28 5.21
N PRO A 82 8.97 1.13 5.71
CA PRO A 82 10.00 2.16 5.60
C PRO A 82 10.22 2.62 4.16
N TYR A 83 10.40 3.93 3.98
CA TYR A 83 10.44 4.62 2.68
C TYR A 83 11.44 4.03 1.66
N PHE A 84 12.53 3.43 2.12
CA PHE A 84 13.55 2.87 1.23
C PHE A 84 13.09 1.64 0.43
N TYR A 85 11.94 1.05 0.77
CA TYR A 85 11.31 0.01 -0.03
C TYR A 85 10.39 0.57 -1.13
N ASN A 86 9.91 1.82 -1.00
CA ASN A 86 8.80 2.34 -1.81
C ASN A 86 9.12 2.35 -3.30
N LEU A 87 10.33 2.79 -3.72
CA LEU A 87 10.69 2.78 -5.14
C LEU A 87 10.60 1.37 -5.74
N GLY A 88 11.15 0.36 -5.08
CA GLY A 88 11.08 -1.03 -5.54
C GLY A 88 9.65 -1.58 -5.57
N LEU A 89 8.83 -1.17 -4.61
CA LEU A 89 7.41 -1.55 -4.56
C LEU A 89 6.59 -0.83 -5.65
N ALA A 90 6.88 0.44 -5.96
CA ALA A 90 6.25 1.17 -7.06
C ALA A 90 6.57 0.53 -8.42
N GLU A 91 7.83 0.14 -8.65
CA GLU A 91 8.22 -0.62 -9.84
C GLU A 91 7.52 -1.99 -9.91
N ALA A 92 7.41 -2.69 -8.78
CA ALA A 92 6.70 -3.97 -8.71
C ALA A 92 5.20 -3.80 -9.02
N ALA A 93 4.59 -2.69 -8.58
CA ALA A 93 3.20 -2.37 -8.87
C ALA A 93 2.96 -2.14 -10.37
N ILE A 94 3.89 -1.46 -11.05
CA ILE A 94 3.84 -1.30 -12.52
C ILE A 94 3.91 -2.66 -13.23
N ASP A 95 4.81 -3.56 -12.77
CA ASP A 95 4.95 -4.91 -13.34
C ASP A 95 3.71 -5.78 -13.07
N ALA A 96 3.08 -5.58 -11.94
CA ALA A 96 1.85 -6.29 -11.54
C ALA A 96 0.58 -5.69 -12.16
N GLN A 97 0.66 -4.54 -12.83
CA GLN A 97 -0.47 -3.72 -13.29
C GLN A 97 -1.44 -3.40 -12.13
N ASN A 98 -0.87 -2.95 -11.02
CA ASN A 98 -1.58 -2.66 -9.77
C ASN A 98 -1.41 -1.17 -9.42
N HIS A 99 -2.48 -0.49 -9.02
CA HIS A 99 -2.37 0.89 -8.53
C HIS A 99 -1.62 0.93 -7.21
N PHE A 100 -0.80 1.96 -7.01
CA PHE A 100 0.08 2.02 -5.85
C PHE A 100 0.03 3.37 -5.15
N ALA A 101 0.01 3.35 -3.84
CA ALA A 101 0.21 4.51 -2.99
C ALA A 101 1.17 4.16 -1.85
N ASP A 102 1.89 5.15 -1.34
CA ASP A 102 2.74 5.01 -0.17
C ASP A 102 2.60 6.20 0.79
N LEU A 103 3.12 6.02 1.99
CA LEU A 103 3.05 7.04 3.04
C LEU A 103 4.25 8.01 3.02
N GLY A 104 5.13 7.88 2.05
CA GLY A 104 6.26 8.77 1.86
C GLY A 104 7.39 8.60 2.88
N GLY A 105 8.07 9.70 3.17
CA GLY A 105 9.12 9.80 4.17
C GLY A 105 10.47 10.24 3.65
N ASN A 106 10.69 10.33 2.33
CA ASN A 106 11.96 10.80 1.75
C ASN A 106 11.79 11.43 0.37
N ASN A 107 12.11 12.72 0.25
CA ASN A 107 11.93 13.49 -0.98
C ASN A 107 12.71 12.93 -2.18
N THR A 108 13.87 12.29 -1.96
CA THR A 108 14.66 11.70 -3.06
C THR A 108 13.95 10.50 -3.65
N VAL A 109 13.42 9.62 -2.80
CA VAL A 109 12.64 8.45 -3.22
C VAL A 109 11.37 8.89 -3.95
N VAL A 110 10.64 9.86 -3.41
CA VAL A 110 9.43 10.42 -4.04
C VAL A 110 9.72 10.96 -5.45
N ARG A 111 10.84 11.65 -5.65
CA ARG A 111 11.23 12.13 -7.00
C ARG A 111 11.52 10.98 -7.96
N GLN A 112 12.13 9.90 -7.47
CA GLN A 112 12.38 8.70 -8.28
C GLN A 112 11.06 8.00 -8.65
N GLU A 113 10.09 7.93 -7.74
CA GLU A 113 8.76 7.39 -8.02
C GLU A 113 8.00 8.24 -9.04
N ILE A 114 8.05 9.58 -8.93
CA ILE A 114 7.46 10.50 -9.91
C ILE A 114 8.09 10.29 -11.30
N ALA A 115 9.39 9.99 -11.39
CA ALA A 115 10.05 9.72 -12.66
C ALA A 115 9.51 8.45 -13.37
N LEU A 116 8.83 7.56 -12.66
CA LEU A 116 8.18 6.38 -13.23
C LEU A 116 6.84 6.69 -13.93
N ASP A 117 6.34 7.94 -13.88
CA ASP A 117 5.01 8.33 -14.39
C ASP A 117 4.73 7.87 -15.82
N LYS A 118 5.67 8.11 -16.76
CA LYS A 118 5.50 7.69 -18.16
C LYS A 118 5.40 6.16 -18.32
N LEU A 119 6.12 5.41 -17.49
CA LEU A 119 6.08 3.94 -17.52
C LEU A 119 4.77 3.43 -16.92
N ALA A 120 4.34 4.02 -15.79
CA ALA A 120 3.09 3.71 -15.13
C ALA A 120 1.90 4.00 -16.06
N ALA A 121 1.88 5.16 -16.71
CA ALA A 121 0.83 5.54 -17.66
C ALA A 121 0.70 4.55 -18.83
N LYS A 122 1.83 4.07 -19.41
CA LYS A 122 1.81 3.04 -20.46
C LYS A 122 1.18 1.72 -20.02
N LYS A 123 1.23 1.43 -18.73
CA LYS A 123 0.66 0.20 -18.15
C LYS A 123 -0.73 0.41 -17.54
N GLY A 124 -1.28 1.62 -17.60
CA GLY A 124 -2.55 1.96 -16.98
C GLY A 124 -2.53 1.95 -15.45
N VAL A 125 -1.35 2.15 -14.85
CA VAL A 125 -1.13 2.15 -13.39
C VAL A 125 -1.08 3.57 -12.87
N GLY A 126 -1.84 3.87 -11.82
CA GLY A 126 -1.72 5.10 -11.05
C GLY A 126 -0.72 4.92 -9.91
N LEU A 127 0.22 5.86 -9.78
CA LEU A 127 1.13 5.96 -8.66
C LEU A 127 0.79 7.21 -7.85
N ALA A 128 0.67 7.07 -6.53
CA ALA A 128 0.42 8.18 -5.61
C ALA A 128 1.46 8.13 -4.47
N PRO A 129 2.67 8.64 -4.70
CA PRO A 129 3.70 8.66 -3.67
C PRO A 129 3.40 9.73 -2.62
N ASP A 130 3.97 9.54 -1.41
CA ASP A 130 3.99 10.55 -0.35
C ASP A 130 2.60 10.95 0.17
N CYS A 131 1.68 9.98 0.31
CA CYS A 131 0.34 10.18 0.85
C CYS A 131 0.29 10.24 2.39
N GLY A 132 1.44 10.31 3.07
CA GLY A 132 1.52 10.45 4.51
C GLY A 132 1.11 11.83 5.02
N LEU A 133 1.12 12.00 6.34
CA LEU A 133 0.57 13.19 7.02
C LEU A 133 1.28 14.51 6.64
N SER A 134 2.59 14.49 6.41
CA SER A 134 3.37 15.71 6.16
C SER A 134 3.19 16.32 4.75
N PRO A 135 3.11 15.54 3.69
CA PRO A 135 2.97 16.07 2.32
C PRO A 135 1.60 16.67 2.04
N VAL A 136 0.54 16.10 2.61
CA VAL A 136 -0.83 16.63 2.46
C VAL A 136 -0.92 18.04 3.03
N TRP A 137 -0.30 18.32 4.17
CA TRP A 137 -0.24 19.66 4.75
C TRP A 137 0.53 20.66 3.90
N ARG A 138 1.66 20.28 3.31
CA ARG A 138 2.45 21.15 2.44
C ARG A 138 1.71 21.54 1.15
N ARG A 139 0.96 20.62 0.56
CA ARG A 139 0.17 20.90 -0.65
C ARG A 139 -1.05 21.77 -0.38
N CYS A 140 -1.70 21.63 0.77
CA CYS A 140 -2.82 22.49 1.15
C CYS A 140 -2.42 23.94 1.40
N TRP A 141 -1.14 24.25 1.71
CA TRP A 141 -0.66 25.62 1.93
C TRP A 141 0.00 26.24 0.71
N ALA A 142 0.23 25.50 -0.37
CA ALA A 142 0.84 26.00 -1.60
C ALA A 142 -0.21 26.51 -2.63
N VAL A 143 -1.49 26.55 -2.27
CA VAL A 143 -2.58 27.04 -3.11
C VAL A 143 -3.15 28.33 -2.49
N ASN A 144 -2.29 29.35 -2.37
CA ASN A 144 -2.69 30.75 -2.19
C ASN A 144 -1.70 31.64 -2.95
#